data_2c4f8c8b553aa89680fbcd54d8bdda24
#
_entry.id   2c4f8c8b553aa89680fbcd54d8bdda24
#
_cell.length_a   1.000
_cell.length_b   1.000
_cell.length_c   1.000
_cell.angle_alpha   90.00
_cell.angle_beta   90.00
_cell.angle_gamma   90.00
#
_symmetry.space_group_name_H-M   'P 1'
#
loop_
_entity.id
_entity.type
_entity.pdbx_description
1 polymer ?
#
loop_
_entity_poly.entity_id
_entity_poly.type
_entity_poly.pdbx_seq_one_letter_code
_entity_poly.pdbx_strand_id
1 'polypeptide(L)'
;DVANTGAGAYAATLRYYRLRYGHFSAASGGTIYRRSEPTNVVSITPTGTGAAIRITRTATSEQETHWEVEGSNDNITFYRIAGNDHATVAAIPIATTTYDDSIAPSTYATTGAVSEASGFFSRPPSAKFGITDGNRLIIGGSWETATPFGSRIWFTPVLGSSDKGDDERLNTSATAKAFADLNEKDGGDITGIGGPINGVIWGYKYRRIYRLVPTGDVSVPYLVREVSHVIGAINHKSIVLAEDATGNPAIYFLSYKGPYRISSSGLEYLGRDIEDQWYGLNT
;
A
#
# COMPACT_ATOMS: atom_id res chain seq x y z
N ASP A 1 20.92 14.49 6.73
CA ASP A 1 21.88 15.13 7.63
C ASP A 1 21.33 16.45 8.15
N VAL A 2 21.67 16.82 9.39
CA VAL A 2 21.27 18.09 10.01
C VAL A 2 22.47 18.79 10.62
N ALA A 3 22.53 20.11 10.44
CA ALA A 3 23.64 20.93 10.95
C ALA A 3 23.16 22.33 11.38
N ASN A 4 23.87 22.96 12.30
CA ASN A 4 23.60 24.35 12.63
C ASN A 4 24.04 25.30 11.49
N THR A 5 23.26 26.34 11.26
CA THR A 5 23.63 27.45 10.38
C THR A 5 23.57 28.76 11.17
N GLY A 6 24.24 29.80 10.67
CA GLY A 6 24.36 31.09 11.38
C GLY A 6 23.15 32.04 11.23
N ALA A 7 22.00 31.58 10.74
CA ALA A 7 20.88 32.47 10.38
C ALA A 7 19.56 32.04 11.00
N GLY A 8 19.34 32.33 12.28
CA GLY A 8 18.07 32.02 12.96
C GLY A 8 18.07 32.44 14.42
N ALA A 9 16.98 32.24 15.12
CA ALA A 9 16.81 32.65 16.52
C ALA A 9 16.39 31.46 17.42
N TYR A 10 17.05 30.33 17.26
CA TYR A 10 16.65 29.14 17.99
C TYR A 10 17.21 29.08 19.41
N ALA A 11 16.33 28.66 20.33
CA ALA A 11 16.75 28.21 21.64
C ALA A 11 17.51 26.87 21.51
N ALA A 12 18.43 26.59 22.43
CA ALA A 12 19.21 25.34 22.50
C ALA A 12 18.34 24.19 23.05
N THR A 13 17.24 23.88 22.37
CA THR A 13 16.33 22.77 22.68
C THR A 13 16.41 21.69 21.62
N LEU A 14 16.41 20.44 22.07
CA LEU A 14 16.50 19.27 21.19
C LEU A 14 15.35 19.27 20.17
N ARG A 15 15.65 18.95 18.94
CA ARG A 15 14.72 18.87 17.82
C ARG A 15 14.94 17.60 17.05
N TYR A 16 13.87 17.17 16.38
CA TYR A 16 13.83 15.94 15.62
C TYR A 16 13.33 16.25 14.21
N TYR A 17 14.00 15.67 13.23
CA TYR A 17 13.68 15.84 11.81
C TYR A 17 13.62 14.50 11.13
N ARG A 18 12.72 14.39 10.15
CA ARG A 18 12.65 13.31 9.19
C ARG A 18 12.19 13.85 7.84
N LEU A 19 12.44 13.13 6.79
CA LEU A 19 12.12 13.55 5.43
C LEU A 19 11.12 12.59 4.81
N ARG A 20 10.30 13.11 3.89
CA ARG A 20 9.55 12.31 2.93
C ARG A 20 9.92 12.75 1.53
N TYR A 21 9.92 11.79 0.63
CA TYR A 21 10.06 12.03 -0.79
C TYR A 21 8.71 11.88 -1.46
N GLY A 22 8.47 12.64 -2.52
CA GLY A 22 7.18 12.63 -3.17
C GLY A 22 7.26 12.90 -4.66
N HIS A 23 6.21 12.47 -5.35
CA HIS A 23 6.00 12.82 -6.74
C HIS A 23 4.95 13.92 -6.83
N PHE A 24 5.34 15.02 -7.46
CA PHE A 24 4.49 16.18 -7.68
C PHE A 24 3.93 16.16 -9.09
N SER A 25 2.63 16.34 -9.24
CA SER A 25 2.00 16.46 -10.55
C SER A 25 1.45 17.86 -10.76
N ALA A 26 1.93 18.53 -11.78
CA ALA A 26 1.36 19.80 -12.24
C ALA A 26 -0.11 19.64 -12.70
N ALA A 27 -0.47 18.46 -13.23
CA ALA A 27 -1.82 18.16 -13.68
C ALA A 27 -2.84 18.05 -12.53
N SER A 28 -2.40 17.75 -11.31
CA SER A 28 -3.25 17.70 -10.12
C SER A 28 -3.29 19.01 -9.33
N GLY A 29 -3.01 20.13 -9.99
CA GLY A 29 -3.05 21.45 -9.36
C GLY A 29 -1.88 21.73 -8.42
N GLY A 30 -0.77 21.04 -8.61
CA GLY A 30 0.43 21.24 -7.81
C GLY A 30 0.44 20.45 -6.49
N THR A 31 -0.37 19.42 -6.35
CA THR A 31 -0.40 18.58 -5.16
C THR A 31 0.59 17.41 -5.29
N ILE A 32 1.30 17.08 -4.22
CA ILE A 32 2.03 15.81 -4.12
C ILE A 32 1.00 14.71 -4.00
N TYR A 33 0.97 13.79 -4.95
CA TYR A 33 0.02 12.68 -4.95
C TYR A 33 0.66 11.32 -4.63
N ARG A 34 1.97 11.29 -4.36
CA ARG A 34 2.68 10.11 -3.85
C ARG A 34 3.72 10.55 -2.85
N ARG A 35 3.68 10.00 -1.66
CA ARG A 35 4.64 10.22 -0.59
C ARG A 35 5.28 8.91 -0.17
N SER A 36 6.57 8.97 0.14
CA SER A 36 7.27 7.84 0.75
C SER A 36 6.93 7.71 2.24
N GLU A 37 7.31 6.58 2.82
CA GLU A 37 7.50 6.51 4.27
C GLU A 37 8.53 7.55 4.71
N PRO A 38 8.47 8.02 5.97
CA PRO A 38 9.46 8.93 6.48
C PRO A 38 10.82 8.23 6.60
N THR A 39 11.88 8.98 6.40
CA THR A 39 13.23 8.52 6.72
C THR A 39 13.38 8.29 8.23
N ASN A 40 14.49 7.68 8.64
CA ASN A 40 14.86 7.62 10.05
C ASN A 40 14.93 9.03 10.64
N VAL A 41 14.53 9.16 11.89
CA VAL A 41 14.60 10.41 12.63
C VAL A 41 16.05 10.77 12.91
N VAL A 42 16.38 12.02 12.67
CA VAL A 42 17.67 12.63 13.05
C VAL A 42 17.38 13.73 14.06
N SER A 43 18.17 13.80 15.11
CA SER A 43 18.02 14.83 16.15
C SER A 43 19.23 15.75 16.21
N ILE A 44 18.98 17.01 16.60
CA ILE A 44 20.00 18.02 16.82
C ILE A 44 19.55 18.99 17.91
N THR A 45 20.51 19.42 18.73
CA THR A 45 20.33 20.57 19.63
C THR A 45 21.03 21.77 19.00
N PRO A 46 20.28 22.85 18.63
CA PRO A 46 20.88 24.06 18.13
C PRO A 46 21.88 24.66 19.14
N THR A 47 22.93 25.32 18.65
CA THR A 47 23.98 25.89 19.47
C THR A 47 23.59 27.17 20.22
N GLY A 48 22.33 27.60 20.15
CA GLY A 48 21.80 28.77 20.87
C GLY A 48 21.30 29.86 19.94
N THR A 49 21.06 31.04 20.48
CA THR A 49 20.54 32.21 19.79
C THR A 49 21.30 32.54 18.52
N GLY A 50 20.58 32.65 17.39
CA GLY A 50 21.16 32.97 16.11
C GLY A 50 21.38 31.80 15.18
N ALA A 51 21.09 30.56 15.58
CA ALA A 51 21.19 29.39 14.72
C ALA A 51 19.88 29.07 14.00
N ALA A 52 19.95 28.62 12.78
CA ALA A 52 18.92 27.83 12.10
C ALA A 52 19.43 26.41 11.92
N ILE A 53 18.58 25.49 11.55
CA ILE A 53 18.97 24.11 11.29
C ILE A 53 18.93 23.88 9.78
N ARG A 54 20.09 23.57 9.21
CA ARG A 54 20.19 23.10 7.83
C ARG A 54 19.93 21.61 7.78
N ILE A 55 18.93 21.24 7.02
CA ILE A 55 18.58 19.85 6.70
C ILE A 55 19.10 19.56 5.29
N THR A 56 19.90 18.52 5.15
CA THR A 56 20.44 18.07 3.86
C THR A 56 19.85 16.72 3.53
N ARG A 57 19.15 16.61 2.40
CA ARG A 57 18.59 15.35 1.95
C ARG A 57 19.69 14.41 1.44
N THR A 58 19.44 13.12 1.53
CA THR A 58 20.26 12.12 0.83
C THR A 58 19.86 12.09 -0.64
N ALA A 59 20.82 11.85 -1.53
CA ALA A 59 20.52 11.62 -2.94
C ALA A 59 19.63 10.37 -3.07
N THR A 60 18.64 10.45 -3.95
CA THR A 60 17.77 9.34 -4.32
C THR A 60 17.99 8.98 -5.78
N SER A 61 17.70 7.74 -6.14
CA SER A 61 17.76 7.24 -7.53
C SER A 61 16.37 6.90 -8.07
N GLU A 62 15.33 7.21 -7.30
CA GLU A 62 13.93 6.94 -7.64
C GLU A 62 13.34 8.08 -8.49
N GLN A 63 12.05 8.01 -8.78
CA GLN A 63 11.37 9.00 -9.64
C GLN A 63 10.73 10.16 -8.85
N GLU A 64 11.27 10.48 -7.70
CA GLU A 64 10.77 11.59 -6.90
C GLU A 64 11.05 12.93 -7.59
N THR A 65 10.11 13.84 -7.52
CA THR A 65 10.23 15.19 -8.03
C THR A 65 10.46 16.22 -6.93
N HIS A 66 10.03 15.89 -5.70
CA HIS A 66 10.09 16.78 -4.53
C HIS A 66 10.39 16.00 -3.26
N TRP A 67 10.74 16.74 -2.22
CA TRP A 67 10.85 16.23 -0.86
C TRP A 67 10.22 17.21 0.14
N GLU A 68 9.85 16.69 1.28
CA GLU A 68 9.21 17.41 2.37
C GLU A 68 10.02 17.22 3.65
N VAL A 69 9.96 18.20 4.54
CA VAL A 69 10.61 18.16 5.83
C VAL A 69 9.57 18.13 6.93
N GLU A 70 9.72 17.19 7.83
CA GLU A 70 8.91 17.05 9.03
C GLU A 70 9.76 17.34 10.26
N GLY A 71 9.27 18.22 11.13
CA GLY A 71 9.90 18.62 12.36
C GLY A 71 9.07 18.27 13.59
N SER A 72 9.75 17.97 14.71
CA SER A 72 9.13 17.63 15.98
C SER A 72 9.97 18.14 17.16
N ASN A 73 9.31 18.39 18.28
CA ASN A 73 9.92 18.76 19.57
C ASN A 73 9.94 17.59 20.56
N ASP A 74 9.07 16.60 20.37
CA ASP A 74 8.81 15.53 21.33
C ASP A 74 9.17 14.13 20.78
N ASN A 75 9.60 14.07 19.51
CA ASN A 75 9.83 12.82 18.77
C ASN A 75 8.58 11.92 18.63
N ILE A 76 7.41 12.46 18.85
CA ILE A 76 6.12 11.75 18.77
C ILE A 76 5.27 12.37 17.69
N THR A 77 4.98 13.67 17.82
CA THR A 77 4.17 14.39 16.86
C THR A 77 5.07 15.15 15.90
N PHE A 78 5.00 14.80 14.63
CA PHE A 78 5.73 15.47 13.56
C PHE A 78 4.78 16.36 12.75
N TYR A 79 5.27 17.51 12.37
CA TYR A 79 4.56 18.49 11.54
C TYR A 79 5.35 18.71 10.24
N ARG A 80 4.67 18.83 9.12
CA ARG A 80 5.31 19.23 7.86
C ARG A 80 5.67 20.72 7.92
N ILE A 81 6.94 21.00 8.11
CA ILE A 81 7.49 22.34 8.19
C ILE A 81 7.95 22.87 6.82
N ALA A 82 8.12 21.98 5.85
CA ALA A 82 8.21 22.29 4.43
C ALA A 82 7.48 21.18 3.67
N GLY A 83 6.40 21.54 2.98
CA GLY A 83 5.55 20.58 2.30
C GLY A 83 4.29 21.21 1.74
N ASN A 84 3.53 20.48 0.95
CA ASN A 84 2.34 20.99 0.28
C ASN A 84 1.23 21.43 1.23
N ASP A 85 1.19 20.87 2.43
CA ASP A 85 0.17 21.18 3.44
C ASP A 85 0.67 22.23 4.44
N HIS A 86 1.84 22.83 4.20
CA HIS A 86 2.32 23.95 5.01
C HIS A 86 1.75 25.27 4.47
N ALA A 87 1.37 26.15 5.38
CA ALA A 87 0.68 27.41 5.03
C ALA A 87 1.49 28.34 4.11
N THR A 88 2.83 28.28 4.17
CA THR A 88 3.72 29.22 3.47
C THR A 88 4.92 28.59 2.79
N VAL A 89 5.27 27.34 3.10
CA VAL A 89 6.46 26.67 2.58
C VAL A 89 6.04 25.43 1.80
N ALA A 90 6.13 25.51 0.49
CA ALA A 90 5.81 24.39 -0.40
C ALA A 90 6.82 23.25 -0.29
N ALA A 91 6.47 22.09 -0.85
CA ALA A 91 7.39 20.99 -1.05
C ALA A 91 8.62 21.42 -1.86
N ILE A 92 9.78 20.92 -1.50
CA ILE A 92 11.07 21.36 -2.01
C ILE A 92 11.39 20.55 -3.28
N PRO A 93 11.68 21.20 -4.42
CA PRO A 93 12.10 20.49 -5.62
C PRO A 93 13.31 19.58 -5.37
N ILE A 94 13.34 18.41 -5.99
CA ILE A 94 14.41 17.40 -5.78
C ILE A 94 15.80 17.92 -6.18
N ALA A 95 15.88 18.91 -7.08
CA ALA A 95 17.14 19.56 -7.44
C ALA A 95 17.75 20.37 -6.27
N THR A 96 16.94 20.84 -5.35
CA THR A 96 17.37 21.54 -4.13
C THR A 96 17.76 20.51 -3.08
N THR A 97 18.99 20.55 -2.61
CA THR A 97 19.52 19.51 -1.70
C THR A 97 19.42 19.87 -0.23
N THR A 98 19.14 21.15 0.07
CA THR A 98 19.13 21.65 1.46
C THR A 98 17.87 22.47 1.73
N TYR A 99 17.46 22.47 2.97
CA TYR A 99 16.41 23.34 3.53
C TYR A 99 16.88 23.89 4.88
N ASP A 100 16.75 25.19 5.07
CA ASP A 100 17.09 25.84 6.32
C ASP A 100 15.82 26.11 7.13
N ASP A 101 15.62 25.31 8.18
CA ASP A 101 14.52 25.53 9.12
C ASP A 101 14.88 26.71 10.03
N SER A 102 14.17 27.82 9.86
CA SER A 102 14.21 29.00 10.71
C SER A 102 12.91 29.19 11.51
N ILE A 103 11.97 28.26 11.43
CA ILE A 103 10.66 28.33 12.05
C ILE A 103 10.77 27.97 13.53
N ALA A 104 10.21 28.81 14.41
CA ALA A 104 10.17 28.49 15.83
C ALA A 104 9.35 27.20 16.06
N PRO A 105 9.86 26.22 16.82
CA PRO A 105 9.16 24.95 17.03
C PRO A 105 7.75 25.09 17.65
N SER A 106 7.55 26.12 18.44
CA SER A 106 6.24 26.44 19.01
C SER A 106 5.17 26.75 17.95
N THR A 107 5.59 27.07 16.72
CA THR A 107 4.69 27.38 15.61
C THR A 107 4.49 26.22 14.63
N TYR A 108 5.16 25.10 14.79
CA TYR A 108 5.01 23.94 13.91
C TYR A 108 3.54 23.50 13.79
N ALA A 109 2.84 23.43 14.92
CA ALA A 109 1.43 23.04 14.97
C ALA A 109 0.46 24.02 14.33
N THR A 110 0.87 25.28 14.16
CA THR A 110 0.01 26.34 13.60
C THR A 110 0.26 26.59 12.12
N THR A 111 1.42 26.19 11.62
CA THR A 111 1.83 26.47 10.24
C THR A 111 1.89 25.21 9.37
N GLY A 112 2.09 24.06 9.99
CA GLY A 112 2.21 22.77 9.30
C GLY A 112 1.11 21.79 9.67
N ALA A 113 0.72 20.96 8.72
CA ALA A 113 -0.16 19.84 8.99
C ALA A 113 0.55 18.77 9.82
N VAL A 114 -0.20 18.08 10.67
CA VAL A 114 0.32 16.89 11.38
C VAL A 114 0.66 15.83 10.34
N SER A 115 1.86 15.31 10.43
CA SER A 115 2.33 14.28 9.51
C SER A 115 1.80 12.91 9.91
N GLU A 116 1.53 12.10 8.92
CA GLU A 116 1.07 10.73 9.11
C GLU A 116 2.13 9.89 9.86
N ALA A 117 1.64 8.94 10.64
CA ALA A 117 2.52 8.01 11.36
C ALA A 117 3.34 7.15 10.37
N SER A 118 4.49 6.66 10.83
CA SER A 118 5.24 5.63 10.10
C SER A 118 4.35 4.41 9.85
N GLY A 119 4.47 3.81 8.68
CA GLY A 119 3.63 2.71 8.24
C GLY A 119 2.36 3.15 7.48
N PHE A 120 2.08 4.45 7.41
CA PHE A 120 0.90 4.96 6.71
C PHE A 120 1.05 4.89 5.18
N PHE A 121 2.25 5.12 4.67
CA PHE A 121 2.58 5.06 3.24
C PHE A 121 3.47 3.86 2.91
N SER A 122 3.23 2.72 3.55
CA SER A 122 4.04 1.53 3.32
C SER A 122 4.00 1.13 1.84
N ARG A 123 5.16 0.85 1.28
CA ARG A 123 5.24 0.28 -0.06
C ARG A 123 4.51 -1.07 -0.12
N PRO A 124 3.92 -1.43 -1.27
CA PRO A 124 3.39 -2.77 -1.46
C PRO A 124 4.47 -3.82 -1.20
N PRO A 125 4.15 -4.92 -0.50
CA PRO A 125 5.07 -6.03 -0.35
C PRO A 125 5.35 -6.67 -1.72
N SER A 126 6.51 -7.31 -1.88
CA SER A 126 6.77 -8.14 -3.05
C SER A 126 5.76 -9.27 -3.11
N ALA A 127 4.95 -9.31 -4.16
CA ALA A 127 3.86 -10.25 -4.32
C ALA A 127 4.00 -11.08 -5.59
N LYS A 128 3.50 -12.33 -5.55
CA LYS A 128 3.51 -13.24 -6.69
C LYS A 128 2.40 -12.93 -7.69
N PHE A 129 1.31 -12.36 -7.23
CA PHE A 129 0.08 -12.16 -7.99
C PHE A 129 -0.45 -10.76 -7.80
N GLY A 130 -1.05 -10.19 -8.85
CA GLY A 130 -1.72 -8.91 -8.80
C GLY A 130 -2.90 -8.88 -9.78
N ILE A 131 -3.98 -8.25 -9.37
CA ILE A 131 -5.14 -7.92 -10.19
C ILE A 131 -5.59 -6.50 -9.87
N THR A 132 -6.38 -5.91 -10.74
CA THR A 132 -7.05 -4.63 -10.49
C THR A 132 -8.55 -4.85 -10.37
N ASP A 133 -9.16 -4.17 -9.42
CA ASP A 133 -10.61 -4.07 -9.25
C ASP A 133 -11.07 -2.67 -9.69
N GLY A 134 -10.81 -2.31 -10.95
CA GLY A 134 -11.15 -1.00 -11.50
C GLY A 134 -10.62 0.21 -10.72
N ASN A 135 -10.75 0.18 -9.41
CA ASN A 135 -10.41 1.26 -8.47
C ASN A 135 -9.41 0.88 -7.39
N ARG A 136 -8.85 -0.34 -7.41
CA ARG A 136 -7.85 -0.81 -6.44
C ARG A 136 -6.84 -1.75 -7.08
N LEU A 137 -5.61 -1.68 -6.60
CA LEU A 137 -4.63 -2.75 -6.81
C LEU A 137 -4.80 -3.78 -5.69
N ILE A 138 -4.89 -5.05 -6.07
CA ILE A 138 -5.03 -6.19 -5.16
C ILE A 138 -3.89 -7.15 -5.43
N ILE A 139 -3.10 -7.45 -4.42
CA ILE A 139 -1.91 -8.29 -4.53
C ILE A 139 -1.90 -9.38 -3.47
N GLY A 140 -1.27 -10.51 -3.77
CA GLY A 140 -1.19 -11.63 -2.84
C GLY A 140 -0.04 -12.57 -3.10
N GLY A 141 0.14 -13.53 -2.17
CA GLY A 141 1.26 -14.42 -2.20
C GLY A 141 2.58 -13.69 -1.92
N SER A 142 2.62 -12.81 -0.94
CA SER A 142 3.83 -12.10 -0.55
C SER A 142 4.85 -13.06 0.05
N TRP A 143 6.13 -12.83 -0.27
CA TRP A 143 7.25 -13.61 0.25
C TRP A 143 8.31 -12.76 0.95
N GLU A 144 7.96 -11.52 1.29
CA GLU A 144 8.91 -10.63 1.97
C GLU A 144 9.19 -11.11 3.40
N THR A 145 10.49 -11.15 3.71
CA THR A 145 11.07 -11.19 5.04
C THR A 145 10.81 -12.41 5.94
N ALA A 146 11.28 -12.34 7.17
CA ALA A 146 11.31 -13.39 8.17
C ALA A 146 9.93 -13.98 8.55
N THR A 147 8.84 -13.34 8.12
CA THR A 147 7.47 -13.81 8.32
C THR A 147 6.68 -13.66 7.03
N PRO A 148 6.73 -14.62 6.12
CA PRO A 148 5.97 -14.56 4.88
C PRO A 148 4.48 -14.62 5.18
N PHE A 149 3.72 -13.64 4.67
CA PHE A 149 2.26 -13.63 4.75
C PHE A 149 1.65 -14.39 3.56
N GLY A 150 1.91 -15.67 3.47
CA GLY A 150 1.49 -16.51 2.35
C GLY A 150 -0.02 -16.61 2.16
N SER A 151 -0.80 -16.39 3.22
CA SER A 151 -2.27 -16.41 3.20
C SER A 151 -2.91 -15.03 3.11
N ARG A 152 -2.14 -13.96 2.94
CA ARG A 152 -2.62 -12.57 2.96
C ARG A 152 -2.82 -12.01 1.57
N ILE A 153 -3.96 -11.36 1.38
CA ILE A 153 -4.25 -10.50 0.22
C ILE A 153 -4.19 -9.07 0.70
N TRP A 154 -3.41 -8.26 0.00
CA TRP A 154 -3.27 -6.83 0.22
C TRP A 154 -4.08 -6.05 -0.82
N PHE A 155 -4.59 -4.90 -0.44
CA PHE A 155 -5.33 -4.01 -1.34
C PHE A 155 -5.08 -2.55 -1.01
N THR A 156 -5.00 -1.73 -2.05
CA THR A 156 -4.86 -0.28 -1.93
C THR A 156 -6.18 0.37 -1.53
N PRO A 157 -6.18 1.64 -1.09
CA PRO A 157 -7.40 2.45 -1.01
C PRO A 157 -8.11 2.54 -2.36
N VAL A 158 -9.35 3.01 -2.35
CA VAL A 158 -10.11 3.25 -3.59
C VAL A 158 -9.54 4.47 -4.30
N LEU A 159 -9.21 4.32 -5.59
CA LEU A 159 -8.82 5.43 -6.47
C LEU A 159 -9.93 6.48 -6.50
N GLY A 160 -9.56 7.76 -6.41
CA GLY A 160 -10.52 8.85 -6.45
C GLY A 160 -11.13 9.24 -5.10
N SER A 161 -10.64 8.68 -3.98
CA SER A 161 -10.85 9.27 -2.67
C SER A 161 -10.22 10.67 -2.60
N SER A 162 -10.62 11.49 -1.64
CA SER A 162 -10.13 12.87 -1.49
C SER A 162 -8.61 13.00 -1.37
N ASP A 163 -7.91 11.92 -1.05
CA ASP A 163 -6.46 11.83 -0.94
C ASP A 163 -5.85 11.28 -2.22
N LYS A 164 -5.86 12.08 -3.27
CA LYS A 164 -5.35 11.69 -4.61
C LYS A 164 -3.87 11.27 -4.64
N GLY A 165 -3.13 11.50 -3.57
CA GLY A 165 -1.72 11.14 -3.47
C GLY A 165 -1.47 9.76 -2.90
N ASP A 166 -2.50 9.05 -2.47
CA ASP A 166 -2.35 7.87 -1.62
C ASP A 166 -2.96 6.61 -2.22
N ASP A 167 -3.35 6.69 -3.49
CA ASP A 167 -4.10 5.64 -4.17
C ASP A 167 -3.34 4.31 -4.31
N GLU A 168 -2.02 4.33 -4.17
CA GLU A 168 -1.16 3.15 -4.29
C GLU A 168 -0.54 2.72 -2.96
N ARG A 169 -0.82 3.41 -1.88
CA ARG A 169 -0.30 3.04 -0.56
C ARG A 169 -1.02 1.84 0.03
N LEU A 170 -0.28 1.06 0.81
CA LEU A 170 -0.87 0.07 1.71
C LEU A 170 -0.89 0.65 3.12
N ASN A 171 -2.06 1.01 3.59
CA ASN A 171 -2.21 1.45 4.97
C ASN A 171 -2.16 0.24 5.91
N THR A 172 -1.12 0.16 6.73
CA THR A 172 -0.95 -0.90 7.73
C THR A 172 -1.47 -0.50 9.11
N SER A 173 -2.06 0.69 9.24
CA SER A 173 -2.61 1.14 10.53
C SER A 173 -3.78 0.27 10.98
N ALA A 174 -4.02 0.21 12.29
CA ALA A 174 -5.10 -0.57 12.88
C ALA A 174 -6.51 -0.07 12.49
N THR A 175 -6.60 1.18 12.01
CA THR A 175 -7.87 1.86 11.70
C THR A 175 -8.30 1.74 10.23
N ALA A 176 -7.38 1.35 9.34
CA ALA A 176 -7.71 1.13 7.92
C ALA A 176 -6.95 -0.11 7.46
N LYS A 177 -7.62 -1.25 7.47
CA LYS A 177 -6.99 -2.50 7.04
C LYS A 177 -6.72 -2.49 5.54
N ALA A 178 -5.45 -2.56 5.16
CA ALA A 178 -5.01 -2.75 3.78
C ALA A 178 -4.88 -4.22 3.39
N PHE A 179 -5.38 -5.15 4.19
CA PHE A 179 -5.24 -6.57 3.94
C PHE A 179 -6.40 -7.40 4.50
N ALA A 180 -6.54 -8.59 3.96
CA ALA A 180 -7.39 -9.67 4.48
C ALA A 180 -6.63 -10.99 4.48
N ASP A 181 -6.73 -11.75 5.57
CA ASP A 181 -6.10 -13.06 5.70
C ASP A 181 -7.10 -14.16 5.30
N LEU A 182 -6.67 -15.02 4.37
CA LEU A 182 -7.41 -16.19 3.94
C LEU A 182 -7.07 -17.37 4.84
N ASN A 183 -7.46 -17.32 6.09
CA ASN A 183 -7.27 -18.35 7.10
C ASN A 183 -5.87 -19.01 7.11
N GLU A 184 -4.97 -18.51 7.93
CA GLU A 184 -3.53 -18.88 7.92
C GLU A 184 -3.24 -20.36 8.24
N LYS A 185 -4.18 -21.08 8.86
CA LYS A 185 -3.95 -22.43 9.39
C LYS A 185 -4.56 -23.55 8.55
N ASP A 186 -5.07 -23.27 7.37
CA ASP A 186 -5.90 -24.19 6.60
C ASP A 186 -5.28 -24.76 5.31
N GLY A 187 -3.98 -24.91 5.28
CA GLY A 187 -3.36 -25.73 4.23
C GLY A 187 -2.66 -24.98 3.12
N GLY A 188 -1.81 -24.04 3.47
CA GLY A 188 -0.81 -23.50 2.57
C GLY A 188 -1.05 -22.09 2.11
N ASP A 189 -0.16 -21.63 1.27
CA ASP A 189 -0.14 -20.29 0.72
C ASP A 189 -1.21 -20.10 -0.37
N ILE A 190 -1.51 -18.83 -0.64
CA ILE A 190 -2.32 -18.44 -1.80
C ILE A 190 -1.61 -18.89 -3.07
N THR A 191 -2.33 -19.58 -3.93
CA THR A 191 -1.86 -20.03 -5.24
C THR A 191 -2.28 -19.06 -6.36
N GLY A 192 -3.26 -18.21 -6.09
CA GLY A 192 -3.69 -17.20 -7.06
C GLY A 192 -4.85 -16.33 -6.58
N ILE A 193 -5.13 -15.31 -7.36
CA ILE A 193 -6.23 -14.36 -7.17
C ILE A 193 -6.96 -14.24 -8.50
N GLY A 194 -8.28 -14.12 -8.48
CA GLY A 194 -9.12 -13.95 -9.67
C GLY A 194 -10.25 -12.95 -9.44
N GLY A 195 -10.83 -12.48 -10.53
CA GLY A 195 -11.95 -11.54 -10.52
C GLY A 195 -11.53 -10.13 -10.96
N PRO A 196 -12.36 -9.10 -10.71
CA PRO A 196 -13.63 -9.18 -9.96
C PRO A 196 -14.79 -9.76 -10.77
N ILE A 197 -15.71 -10.45 -10.10
CA ILE A 197 -17.05 -10.72 -10.63
C ILE A 197 -18.05 -9.98 -9.73
N ASN A 198 -18.74 -8.99 -10.27
CA ASN A 198 -19.67 -8.14 -9.53
C ASN A 198 -19.03 -7.50 -8.26
N GLY A 199 -17.77 -7.05 -8.38
CA GLY A 199 -17.01 -6.47 -7.26
C GLY A 199 -16.46 -7.49 -6.26
N VAL A 200 -16.72 -8.78 -6.43
CA VAL A 200 -16.20 -9.84 -5.55
C VAL A 200 -14.87 -10.35 -6.08
N ILE A 201 -13.86 -10.36 -5.24
CA ILE A 201 -12.53 -10.91 -5.51
C ILE A 201 -12.48 -12.36 -5.02
N TRP A 202 -11.73 -13.20 -5.73
CA TRP A 202 -11.59 -14.61 -5.42
C TRP A 202 -10.14 -14.93 -5.10
N GLY A 203 -9.90 -15.45 -3.89
CA GLY A 203 -8.60 -15.93 -3.48
C GLY A 203 -8.55 -17.45 -3.49
N TYR A 204 -7.46 -18.00 -4.04
CA TYR A 204 -7.30 -19.44 -4.21
C TYR A 204 -6.09 -19.93 -3.41
N LYS A 205 -6.28 -21.07 -2.73
CA LYS A 205 -5.22 -21.96 -2.26
C LYS A 205 -5.30 -23.26 -3.05
N TYR A 206 -4.36 -24.16 -2.87
CA TYR A 206 -4.33 -25.42 -3.63
C TYR A 206 -5.62 -26.26 -3.51
N ARG A 207 -6.27 -26.23 -2.32
CA ARG A 207 -7.50 -26.99 -2.06
C ARG A 207 -8.65 -26.14 -1.54
N ARG A 208 -8.54 -24.82 -1.56
CA ARG A 208 -9.57 -23.93 -0.99
C ARG A 208 -9.83 -22.74 -1.89
N ILE A 209 -11.04 -22.26 -1.81
CA ILE A 209 -11.49 -21.05 -2.50
C ILE A 209 -12.16 -20.15 -1.49
N TYR A 210 -11.78 -18.89 -1.53
CA TYR A 210 -12.36 -17.81 -0.72
C TYR A 210 -12.90 -16.72 -1.62
N ARG A 211 -13.98 -16.09 -1.18
CA ARG A 211 -14.49 -14.86 -1.78
C ARG A 211 -14.28 -13.71 -0.80
N LEU A 212 -13.81 -12.60 -1.33
CA LEU A 212 -13.69 -11.33 -0.64
C LEU A 212 -14.83 -10.44 -1.12
N VAL A 213 -15.81 -10.23 -0.26
CA VAL A 213 -17.02 -9.44 -0.56
C VAL A 213 -16.80 -8.03 -0.03
N PRO A 214 -16.90 -6.99 -0.87
CA PRO A 214 -16.75 -5.61 -0.41
C PRO A 214 -17.86 -5.27 0.59
N THR A 215 -17.50 -4.61 1.67
CA THR A 215 -18.43 -4.23 2.76
C THR A 215 -18.92 -2.79 2.66
N GLY A 216 -18.18 -1.94 1.95
CA GLY A 216 -18.38 -0.49 1.97
C GLY A 216 -17.77 0.21 3.21
N ASP A 217 -17.25 -0.54 4.17
CA ASP A 217 -16.59 0.01 5.37
C ASP A 217 -15.09 0.14 5.14
N VAL A 218 -14.54 1.31 5.40
CA VAL A 218 -13.10 1.61 5.24
C VAL A 218 -12.25 0.81 6.22
N SER A 219 -12.77 0.52 7.42
CA SER A 219 -12.04 -0.22 8.44
C SER A 219 -12.03 -1.74 8.20
N VAL A 220 -13.01 -2.26 7.45
CA VAL A 220 -13.13 -3.67 7.07
C VAL A 220 -13.56 -3.75 5.60
N PRO A 221 -12.70 -3.38 4.64
CA PRO A 221 -13.08 -3.25 3.22
C PRO A 221 -13.65 -4.53 2.60
N TYR A 222 -13.20 -5.68 3.06
CA TYR A 222 -13.65 -6.98 2.55
C TYR A 222 -13.98 -7.94 3.67
N LEU A 223 -15.10 -8.63 3.51
CA LEU A 223 -15.47 -9.79 4.31
C LEU A 223 -15.01 -11.07 3.58
N VAL A 224 -14.15 -11.85 4.24
CA VAL A 224 -13.65 -13.13 3.71
C VAL A 224 -14.64 -14.23 4.02
N ARG A 225 -15.03 -15.01 3.01
CA ARG A 225 -15.89 -16.20 3.18
C ARG A 225 -15.30 -17.37 2.39
N GLU A 226 -15.20 -18.52 3.02
CA GLU A 226 -14.84 -19.76 2.34
C GLU A 226 -15.98 -20.23 1.44
N VAL A 227 -15.63 -20.68 0.23
CA VAL A 227 -16.56 -21.19 -0.78
C VAL A 227 -16.35 -22.69 -0.99
N SER A 228 -15.11 -23.14 -0.94
CA SER A 228 -14.76 -24.55 -1.03
C SER A 228 -13.58 -24.87 -0.13
N HIS A 229 -13.66 -26.02 0.55
CA HIS A 229 -12.59 -26.57 1.40
C HIS A 229 -11.90 -27.79 0.76
N VAL A 230 -12.25 -28.15 -0.47
CA VAL A 230 -11.72 -29.31 -1.21
C VAL A 230 -11.18 -28.95 -2.57
N ILE A 231 -11.69 -27.88 -3.19
CA ILE A 231 -11.30 -27.42 -4.52
C ILE A 231 -10.61 -26.08 -4.40
N GLY A 232 -9.48 -25.93 -5.08
CA GLY A 232 -8.74 -24.69 -5.24
C GLY A 232 -8.03 -24.66 -6.57
N ALA A 233 -7.19 -23.66 -6.82
CA ALA A 233 -6.44 -23.55 -8.07
C ALA A 233 -4.99 -24.00 -7.88
N ILE A 234 -4.44 -24.68 -8.89
CA ILE A 234 -3.05 -25.18 -8.85
C ILE A 234 -2.02 -24.05 -8.91
N ASN A 235 -2.32 -22.99 -9.66
CA ASN A 235 -1.49 -21.78 -9.76
C ASN A 235 -2.27 -20.60 -10.35
N HIS A 236 -1.71 -19.41 -10.23
CA HIS A 236 -2.34 -18.17 -10.73
C HIS A 236 -2.48 -18.12 -12.25
N LYS A 237 -1.53 -18.68 -12.99
CA LYS A 237 -1.56 -18.70 -14.46
C LYS A 237 -2.72 -19.54 -15.03
N SER A 238 -3.31 -20.41 -14.23
CA SER A 238 -4.47 -21.21 -14.61
C SER A 238 -5.81 -20.51 -14.32
N ILE A 239 -5.79 -19.31 -13.76
CA ILE A 239 -7.00 -18.54 -13.39
C ILE A 239 -7.25 -17.48 -14.44
N VAL A 240 -8.38 -17.55 -15.12
CA VAL A 240 -8.75 -16.66 -16.21
C VAL A 240 -10.17 -16.12 -15.99
N LEU A 241 -10.30 -14.80 -16.02
CA LEU A 241 -11.61 -14.14 -16.08
C LEU A 241 -12.04 -14.06 -17.55
N ALA A 242 -13.19 -14.63 -17.86
CA ALA A 242 -13.79 -14.62 -19.20
C ALA A 242 -15.31 -14.57 -19.09
N GLU A 243 -15.99 -14.49 -20.22
CA GLU A 243 -17.44 -14.63 -20.29
C GLU A 243 -17.84 -16.09 -20.45
N ASP A 244 -18.95 -16.47 -19.88
CA ASP A 244 -19.57 -17.76 -20.13
C ASP A 244 -20.38 -17.76 -21.44
N ALA A 245 -20.96 -18.90 -21.80
CA ALA A 245 -21.75 -19.05 -23.03
C ALA A 245 -22.99 -18.12 -23.12
N THR A 246 -23.38 -17.52 -22.01
CA THR A 246 -24.48 -16.57 -21.90
C THR A 246 -24.05 -15.11 -21.83
N GLY A 247 -22.72 -14.85 -21.94
CA GLY A 247 -22.14 -13.50 -21.86
C GLY A 247 -21.95 -12.98 -20.44
N ASN A 248 -22.11 -13.82 -19.43
CA ASN A 248 -21.88 -13.43 -18.04
C ASN A 248 -20.42 -13.63 -17.62
N PRO A 249 -19.87 -12.75 -16.78
CA PRO A 249 -18.51 -12.91 -16.28
C PRO A 249 -18.37 -14.18 -15.45
N ALA A 250 -17.32 -14.95 -15.73
CA ALA A 250 -16.97 -16.17 -15.02
C ALA A 250 -15.46 -16.32 -14.89
N ILE A 251 -15.00 -16.99 -13.83
CA ILE A 251 -13.60 -17.33 -13.64
C ILE A 251 -13.41 -18.81 -13.93
N TYR A 252 -12.55 -19.10 -14.90
CA TYR A 252 -12.14 -20.45 -15.24
C TYR A 252 -10.78 -20.72 -14.58
N PHE A 253 -10.60 -21.92 -14.03
CA PHE A 253 -9.34 -22.28 -13.38
C PHE A 253 -9.10 -23.80 -13.41
N LEU A 254 -7.82 -24.18 -13.27
CA LEU A 254 -7.43 -25.57 -13.13
C LEU A 254 -7.23 -25.87 -11.63
N SER A 255 -7.92 -26.93 -11.18
CA SER A 255 -7.72 -27.58 -9.92
C SER A 255 -6.91 -28.87 -10.11
N TYR A 256 -6.37 -29.41 -9.03
CA TYR A 256 -5.80 -30.76 -9.06
C TYR A 256 -6.81 -31.86 -9.47
N LYS A 257 -8.12 -31.55 -9.39
CA LYS A 257 -9.21 -32.44 -9.83
C LYS A 257 -9.69 -32.17 -11.26
N GLY A 258 -9.14 -31.20 -11.98
CA GLY A 258 -9.54 -30.86 -13.33
C GLY A 258 -9.97 -29.39 -13.49
N PRO A 259 -10.56 -29.03 -14.62
CA PRO A 259 -11.04 -27.69 -14.90
C PRO A 259 -12.36 -27.39 -14.19
N TYR A 260 -12.44 -26.18 -13.65
CA TYR A 260 -13.61 -25.65 -12.96
C TYR A 260 -13.96 -24.26 -13.47
N ARG A 261 -15.21 -23.86 -13.23
CA ARG A 261 -15.72 -22.53 -13.43
C ARG A 261 -16.40 -22.00 -12.17
N ILE A 262 -16.20 -20.72 -11.88
CA ILE A 262 -16.97 -19.97 -10.90
C ILE A 262 -17.73 -18.88 -11.65
N SER A 263 -19.04 -18.80 -11.44
CA SER A 263 -19.94 -17.78 -11.97
C SER A 263 -20.91 -17.32 -10.88
N SER A 264 -21.89 -16.50 -11.25
CA SER A 264 -22.99 -16.11 -10.35
C SER A 264 -23.81 -17.32 -9.87
N SER A 265 -23.84 -18.40 -10.65
CA SER A 265 -24.52 -19.67 -10.31
C SER A 265 -23.73 -20.58 -9.36
N GLY A 266 -22.45 -20.25 -9.08
CA GLY A 266 -21.60 -21.01 -8.16
C GLY A 266 -20.41 -21.68 -8.81
N LEU A 267 -19.89 -22.70 -8.13
CA LEU A 267 -18.74 -23.51 -8.55
C LEU A 267 -19.22 -24.71 -9.37
N GLU A 268 -18.69 -24.88 -10.56
CA GLU A 268 -19.05 -25.94 -11.51
C GLU A 268 -17.81 -26.67 -12.01
N TYR A 269 -17.89 -27.99 -12.09
CA TYR A 269 -16.87 -28.85 -12.69
C TYR A 269 -17.11 -28.99 -14.18
N LEU A 270 -16.09 -28.68 -14.98
CA LEU A 270 -16.14 -28.70 -16.45
C LEU A 270 -15.47 -29.94 -17.06
N GLY A 271 -14.75 -30.71 -16.27
CA GLY A 271 -13.91 -31.79 -16.74
C GLY A 271 -14.60 -33.15 -16.93
N ARG A 272 -15.92 -33.22 -16.87
CA ARG A 272 -16.66 -34.50 -16.89
C ARG A 272 -16.31 -35.36 -18.13
N ASP A 273 -16.23 -34.75 -19.29
CA ASP A 273 -15.97 -35.47 -20.55
C ASP A 273 -14.50 -35.84 -20.79
N ILE A 274 -13.60 -35.29 -19.96
CA ILE A 274 -12.15 -35.51 -20.06
C ILE A 274 -11.56 -36.09 -18.77
N GLU A 275 -12.39 -36.56 -17.87
CA GLU A 275 -11.99 -36.96 -16.52
C GLU A 275 -10.94 -38.08 -16.53
N ASP A 276 -11.14 -39.11 -17.34
CA ASP A 276 -10.18 -40.23 -17.49
C ASP A 276 -8.84 -39.75 -18.02
N GLN A 277 -8.86 -38.80 -18.97
CA GLN A 277 -7.63 -38.22 -19.52
C GLN A 277 -6.91 -37.37 -18.51
N TRP A 278 -7.67 -36.60 -17.71
CA TRP A 278 -7.11 -35.75 -16.67
C TRP A 278 -6.39 -36.55 -15.58
N TYR A 279 -6.99 -37.61 -15.10
CA TYR A 279 -6.35 -38.47 -14.10
C TYR A 279 -5.15 -39.24 -14.67
N GLY A 280 -5.15 -39.56 -15.96
CA GLY A 280 -4.00 -40.16 -16.64
C GLY A 280 -2.77 -39.25 -16.81
N LEU A 281 -2.99 -37.93 -16.78
CA LEU A 281 -1.90 -36.93 -16.86
C LEU A 281 -1.19 -36.67 -15.52
N ASN A 282 -1.80 -37.07 -14.41
CA ASN A 282 -1.30 -36.79 -13.06
C ASN A 282 -0.71 -38.01 -12.35
N THR A 283 -0.49 -39.08 -13.08
CA THR A 283 0.25 -40.27 -12.63
C THR A 283 1.66 -40.23 -13.15
#